data_3c178476b9110fcc92cd8cbb559e8360
#
_entry.id   3c178476b9110fcc92cd8cbb559e8360
#
_cell.length_a   1.000
_cell.length_b   1.000
_cell.length_c   1.000
_cell.angle_alpha   90.00
_cell.angle_beta   90.00
_cell.angle_gamma   90.00
#
_symmetry.space_group_name_H-M   'P 1'
#
loop_
_entity.id
_entity.type
_entity.pdbx_description
1 polymer ?
#
loop_
_entity_poly.entity_id
_entity_poly.type
_entity_poly.pdbx_seq_one_letter_code
_entity_poly.pdbx_strand_id
1 'polypeptide(L)'
;MKADELRERYLEFFESHGCVRRPSDVLVPKDDKTILFTPAGMNQFKNQFLGIGPLEFTRATTCQKCLRTGDIDNVGVTAYHHTFFEMLGNFSFGDYFKQEAIHWAWEFCTSRKWLNLDRDRLRVTVYLDDDEAYAIWRNEIGLPADKISRENENEIGRAHV
;
A
#
# COMPACT_ATOMS: atom_id res chain seq x y z
N MET A 1 -18.99 -4.45 -5.88
CA MET A 1 -18.56 -3.73 -4.68
C MET A 1 -18.54 -2.23 -4.98
N LYS A 2 -19.07 -1.40 -4.09
CA LYS A 2 -19.00 0.07 -4.20
C LYS A 2 -17.69 0.59 -3.62
N ALA A 3 -17.27 1.81 -4.00
CA ALA A 3 -16.02 2.39 -3.51
C ALA A 3 -15.99 2.55 -1.98
N ASP A 4 -17.08 2.99 -1.39
CA ASP A 4 -17.20 3.14 0.08
C ASP A 4 -17.04 1.80 0.80
N GLU A 5 -17.62 0.75 0.24
CA GLU A 5 -17.49 -0.61 0.77
C GLU A 5 -16.05 -1.12 0.69
N LEU A 6 -15.33 -0.83 -0.42
CA LEU A 6 -13.93 -1.19 -0.56
C LEU A 6 -13.05 -0.49 0.48
N ARG A 7 -13.26 0.84 0.67
CA ARG A 7 -12.52 1.61 1.68
C ARG A 7 -12.71 1.01 3.07
N GLU A 8 -13.97 0.76 3.45
CA GLU A 8 -14.26 0.25 4.79
C GLU A 8 -13.68 -1.15 4.99
N ARG A 9 -13.87 -2.07 4.05
CA ARG A 9 -13.28 -3.41 4.13
C ARG A 9 -11.76 -3.40 4.27
N TYR A 10 -11.08 -2.50 3.55
CA TYR A 10 -9.62 -2.36 3.66
C TYR A 10 -9.22 -1.90 5.06
N LEU A 11 -9.86 -0.86 5.56
CA LEU A 11 -9.56 -0.30 6.88
C LEU A 11 -9.87 -1.31 8.00
N GLU A 12 -11.04 -1.96 7.97
CA GLU A 12 -11.42 -3.01 8.91
C GLU A 12 -10.45 -4.20 8.89
N PHE A 13 -9.98 -4.60 7.69
CA PHE A 13 -9.01 -5.67 7.57
C PHE A 13 -7.72 -5.35 8.35
N PHE A 14 -7.14 -4.19 8.12
CA PHE A 14 -5.90 -3.80 8.80
C PHE A 14 -6.10 -3.46 10.27
N GLU A 15 -7.26 -2.94 10.67
CA GLU A 15 -7.62 -2.81 12.09
C GLU A 15 -7.66 -4.18 12.79
N SER A 16 -8.19 -5.21 12.12
CA SER A 16 -8.20 -6.57 12.67
C SER A 16 -6.80 -7.17 12.84
N HIS A 17 -5.80 -6.59 12.17
CA HIS A 17 -4.37 -6.92 12.31
C HIS A 17 -3.62 -5.94 13.23
N GLY A 18 -4.34 -5.14 14.02
CA GLY A 18 -3.76 -4.24 15.03
C GLY A 18 -3.28 -2.90 14.48
N CYS A 19 -3.59 -2.55 13.23
CA CYS A 19 -3.28 -1.23 12.72
C CYS A 19 -4.23 -0.18 13.29
N VAL A 20 -3.68 0.96 13.70
CA VAL A 20 -4.48 2.10 14.12
C VAL A 20 -5.04 2.80 12.89
N ARG A 21 -6.37 2.93 12.79
CA ARG A 21 -7.00 3.69 11.72
C ARG A 21 -6.74 5.18 11.91
N ARG A 22 -6.17 5.81 10.90
CA ARG A 22 -5.94 7.26 10.86
C ARG A 22 -6.81 7.91 9.78
N PRO A 23 -7.38 9.08 10.06
CA PRO A 23 -8.11 9.83 9.03
C PRO A 23 -7.15 10.28 7.92
N SER A 24 -7.71 10.62 6.76
CA SER A 24 -6.95 11.30 5.71
C SER A 24 -6.42 12.64 6.23
N ASP A 25 -5.15 12.88 6.03
CA ASP A 25 -4.58 14.20 6.27
C ASP A 25 -5.02 15.19 5.17
N VAL A 26 -4.75 16.47 5.39
CA VAL A 26 -5.09 17.56 4.48
C VAL A 26 -4.33 17.44 3.16
N LEU A 27 -4.97 17.87 2.06
CA LEU A 27 -4.32 17.88 0.74
C LEU A 27 -3.23 18.92 0.61
N VAL A 28 -3.35 20.03 1.33
CA VAL A 28 -2.33 21.10 1.37
C VAL A 28 -1.62 21.03 2.72
N PRO A 29 -0.42 20.44 2.79
CA PRO A 29 0.30 20.27 4.04
C PRO A 29 0.64 21.63 4.66
N LYS A 30 0.46 21.75 5.98
CA LYS A 30 0.80 22.97 6.71
C LYS A 30 2.23 22.95 7.22
N ASP A 31 2.72 21.77 7.56
CA ASP A 31 3.98 21.59 8.28
C ASP A 31 5.11 21.03 7.41
N ASP A 32 4.84 20.63 6.18
CA ASP A 32 5.85 20.19 5.22
C ASP A 32 5.94 21.12 4.01
N LYS A 33 6.94 22.00 4.04
CA LYS A 33 7.21 22.96 2.95
C LYS A 33 7.89 22.34 1.73
N THR A 34 8.22 21.07 1.77
CA THR A 34 8.90 20.36 0.66
C THR A 34 7.93 19.87 -0.40
N ILE A 35 6.64 19.83 -0.10
CA ILE A 35 5.57 19.37 -0.99
C ILE A 35 4.43 20.40 -1.07
N LEU A 36 3.89 20.61 -2.27
CA LEU A 36 2.75 21.52 -2.48
C LEU A 36 1.42 20.85 -2.09
N PHE A 37 1.30 19.57 -2.43
CA PHE A 37 0.12 18.76 -2.12
C PHE A 37 0.57 17.42 -1.56
N THR A 38 -0.29 16.76 -0.79
CA THR A 38 -0.04 15.41 -0.26
C THR A 38 -0.09 14.40 -1.40
N PRO A 39 1.05 13.84 -1.85
CA PRO A 39 1.10 12.93 -3.00
C PRO A 39 0.94 11.47 -2.62
N ALA A 40 1.02 11.11 -1.34
CA ALA A 40 1.00 9.73 -0.87
C ALA A 40 0.50 9.61 0.57
N GLY A 41 0.01 8.40 0.92
CA GLY A 41 -0.49 8.10 2.26
C GLY A 41 0.58 8.14 3.35
N MET A 42 1.84 7.94 2.99
CA MET A 42 2.96 7.96 3.95
C MET A 42 3.30 9.38 4.48
N ASN A 43 2.89 10.43 3.79
CA ASN A 43 3.31 11.78 4.13
C ASN A 43 2.90 12.19 5.55
N GLN A 44 1.71 11.84 6.00
CA GLN A 44 1.27 12.12 7.37
C GLN A 44 2.08 11.36 8.44
N PHE A 45 2.83 10.33 8.06
CA PHE A 45 3.63 9.49 8.96
C PHE A 45 5.14 9.77 8.84
N LYS A 46 5.53 10.87 8.20
CA LYS A 46 6.95 11.20 7.96
C LYS A 46 7.78 11.18 9.25
N ASN A 47 7.25 11.73 10.34
CA ASN A 47 7.94 11.74 11.63
C ASN A 47 8.13 10.33 12.21
N GLN A 48 7.13 9.46 12.09
CA GLN A 48 7.20 8.07 12.54
C GLN A 48 8.27 7.29 11.75
N PHE A 49 8.33 7.48 10.43
CA PHE A 49 9.38 6.86 9.60
C PHE A 49 10.79 7.37 9.91
N LEU A 50 10.92 8.65 10.27
CA LEU A 50 12.20 9.26 10.62
C LEU A 50 12.58 9.04 12.10
N GLY A 51 11.74 8.40 12.90
CA GLY A 51 11.96 8.23 14.33
C GLY A 51 11.96 9.54 15.11
N ILE A 52 11.25 10.56 14.63
CA ILE A 52 11.17 11.88 15.27
C ILE A 52 10.00 11.92 16.23
N GLY A 53 10.29 12.13 17.51
CA GLY A 53 9.29 12.20 18.57
C GLY A 53 8.85 10.81 19.09
N PRO A 54 7.86 10.77 20.00
CA PRO A 54 7.36 9.52 20.56
C PRO A 54 6.57 8.73 19.52
N LEU A 55 6.81 7.43 19.46
CA LEU A 55 6.04 6.50 18.63
C LEU A 55 4.77 6.08 19.38
N GLU A 56 3.63 6.69 19.04
CA GLU A 56 2.35 6.40 19.68
C GLU A 56 1.75 5.05 19.22
N PHE A 57 2.11 4.58 18.04
CA PHE A 57 1.68 3.32 17.45
C PHE A 57 2.74 2.79 16.49
N THR A 58 2.83 1.49 16.34
CA THR A 58 3.79 0.82 15.44
C THR A 58 3.17 0.41 14.11
N ARG A 59 1.84 0.47 14.00
CA ARG A 59 1.08 0.10 12.80
C ARG A 59 -0.03 1.10 12.55
N ALA A 60 -0.24 1.47 11.30
CA ALA A 60 -1.34 2.35 10.91
C ALA A 60 -2.00 1.91 9.61
N THR A 61 -3.27 2.28 9.44
CA THR A 61 -3.98 2.18 8.16
C THR A 61 -4.76 3.46 7.89
N THR A 62 -4.84 3.84 6.63
CA THR A 62 -5.56 5.05 6.21
C THR A 62 -6.06 4.93 4.78
N CYS A 63 -7.12 5.67 4.48
CA CYS A 63 -7.56 5.99 3.13
C CYS A 63 -7.20 7.46 2.88
N GLN A 64 -5.99 7.72 2.38
CA GLN A 64 -5.45 9.06 2.20
C GLN A 64 -5.88 9.66 0.87
N LYS A 65 -6.48 10.84 0.90
CA LYS A 65 -6.72 11.67 -0.28
C LYS A 65 -5.39 12.24 -0.77
N CYS A 66 -5.09 12.02 -2.05
CA CYS A 66 -3.82 12.41 -2.67
C CYS A 66 -4.04 13.27 -3.90
N LEU A 67 -3.11 14.19 -4.14
CA LEU A 67 -3.07 15.01 -5.35
C LEU A 67 -1.67 14.95 -5.95
N ARG A 68 -1.57 14.53 -7.22
CA ARG A 68 -0.34 14.52 -8.01
C ARG A 68 -0.53 15.37 -9.25
N THR A 69 0.37 16.32 -9.46
CA THR A 69 0.37 17.22 -10.61
C THR A 69 1.43 16.88 -11.64
N GLY A 70 2.45 16.07 -11.27
CA GLY A 70 3.53 15.68 -12.16
C GLY A 70 3.09 14.84 -13.37
N ASP A 71 1.97 14.13 -13.25
CA ASP A 71 1.43 13.27 -14.31
C ASP A 71 0.27 13.91 -15.08
N ILE A 72 0.08 15.23 -14.98
CA ILE A 72 -1.10 15.92 -15.52
C ILE A 72 -1.24 15.73 -17.03
N ASP A 73 -0.13 15.66 -17.77
CA ASP A 73 -0.12 15.46 -19.21
C ASP A 73 -0.59 14.07 -19.63
N ASN A 74 -0.56 13.11 -18.70
CA ASN A 74 -1.00 11.74 -18.92
C ASN A 74 -2.46 11.51 -18.50
N VAL A 75 -3.07 12.44 -17.78
CA VAL A 75 -4.46 12.35 -17.31
C VAL A 75 -5.40 12.47 -18.50
N GLY A 76 -6.26 11.46 -18.66
CA GLY A 76 -7.17 11.35 -19.80
C GLY A 76 -6.53 10.73 -21.07
N VAL A 77 -5.21 10.54 -21.09
CA VAL A 77 -4.48 9.82 -22.15
C VAL A 77 -4.33 8.35 -21.78
N THR A 78 -4.01 8.07 -20.53
CA THR A 78 -3.91 6.70 -19.98
C THR A 78 -5.09 6.40 -19.06
N ALA A 79 -5.40 5.12 -18.89
CA ALA A 79 -6.51 4.68 -18.03
C ALA A 79 -6.19 4.72 -16.53
N TYR A 80 -4.94 4.96 -16.13
CA TYR A 80 -4.45 4.80 -14.76
C TYR A 80 -3.79 6.04 -14.16
N HIS A 81 -3.63 7.14 -14.92
CA HIS A 81 -3.15 8.41 -14.34
C HIS A 81 -4.33 9.30 -13.94
N HIS A 82 -4.30 9.71 -12.68
CA HIS A 82 -5.30 10.61 -12.09
C HIS A 82 -4.59 11.71 -11.32
N THR A 83 -5.13 12.94 -11.34
CA THR A 83 -4.62 14.05 -10.51
C THR A 83 -5.03 13.87 -9.06
N PHE A 84 -6.31 13.56 -8.82
CA PHE A 84 -6.86 13.30 -7.50
C PHE A 84 -7.25 11.83 -7.37
N PHE A 85 -6.81 11.19 -6.29
CA PHE A 85 -7.13 9.80 -5.99
C PHE A 85 -7.07 9.54 -4.49
N GLU A 86 -7.54 8.39 -4.07
CA GLU A 86 -7.40 7.89 -2.72
C GLU A 86 -6.40 6.74 -2.70
N MET A 87 -5.46 6.81 -1.75
CA MET A 87 -4.49 5.76 -1.51
C MET A 87 -4.89 4.98 -0.26
N LEU A 88 -5.25 3.72 -0.46
CA LEU A 88 -5.44 2.77 0.63
C LEU A 88 -4.06 2.31 1.10
N GLY A 89 -3.70 2.63 2.33
CA GLY A 89 -2.36 2.42 2.85
C GLY A 89 -2.35 1.69 4.19
N ASN A 90 -1.40 0.79 4.35
CA ASN A 90 -1.02 0.19 5.62
C ASN A 90 0.47 0.41 5.84
N PHE A 91 0.85 0.75 7.05
CA PHE A 91 2.18 1.23 7.40
C PHE A 91 2.69 0.52 8.64
N SER A 92 3.97 0.14 8.62
CA SER A 92 4.68 -0.48 9.73
C SER A 92 5.87 0.41 10.11
N PHE A 93 6.02 0.67 11.39
CA PHE A 93 7.10 1.48 11.95
C PHE A 93 7.96 0.59 12.86
N GLY A 94 8.81 -0.23 12.22
CA GLY A 94 9.66 -1.20 12.91
C GLY A 94 8.90 -2.37 13.55
N ASP A 95 7.74 -2.74 13.01
CA ASP A 95 6.90 -3.82 13.52
C ASP A 95 6.87 -5.00 12.53
N TYR A 96 5.83 -5.11 11.69
CA TYR A 96 5.78 -6.16 10.67
C TYR A 96 6.59 -5.78 9.41
N PHE A 97 6.98 -6.79 8.62
CA PHE A 97 7.72 -6.57 7.39
C PHE A 97 7.16 -7.46 6.25
N LYS A 98 8.02 -8.00 5.38
CA LYS A 98 7.61 -8.69 4.15
C LYS A 98 6.71 -9.88 4.38
N GLN A 99 7.02 -10.69 5.38
CA GLN A 99 6.29 -11.93 5.64
C GLN A 99 4.82 -11.65 5.93
N GLU A 100 4.55 -10.88 6.96
CA GLU A 100 3.18 -10.53 7.34
C GLU A 100 2.49 -9.72 6.24
N ALA A 101 3.18 -8.75 5.64
CA ALA A 101 2.62 -7.90 4.59
C ALA A 101 2.15 -8.73 3.38
N ILE A 102 2.93 -9.72 2.95
CA ILE A 102 2.58 -10.61 1.83
C ILE A 102 1.41 -11.50 2.18
N HIS A 103 1.42 -12.11 3.38
CA HIS A 103 0.31 -12.95 3.83
C HIS A 103 -1.00 -12.17 3.95
N TRP A 104 -0.95 -10.97 4.52
CA TRP A 104 -2.12 -10.10 4.64
C TRP A 104 -2.63 -9.61 3.29
N ALA A 105 -1.74 -9.20 2.38
CA ALA A 105 -2.14 -8.82 1.04
C ALA A 105 -2.86 -9.96 0.31
N TRP A 106 -2.32 -11.17 0.42
CA TRP A 106 -2.94 -12.36 -0.16
C TRP A 106 -4.29 -12.69 0.47
N GLU A 107 -4.37 -12.66 1.80
CA GLU A 107 -5.61 -12.89 2.52
C GLU A 107 -6.67 -11.85 2.13
N PHE A 108 -6.33 -10.57 2.16
CA PHE A 108 -7.24 -9.49 1.79
C PHE A 108 -7.79 -9.67 0.38
N CYS A 109 -6.92 -9.99 -0.57
CA CYS A 109 -7.34 -10.18 -1.97
C CYS A 109 -8.20 -11.43 -2.18
N THR A 110 -7.88 -12.55 -1.54
CA THR A 110 -8.43 -13.86 -1.91
C THR A 110 -9.45 -14.44 -0.96
N SER A 111 -9.51 -13.97 0.28
CA SER A 111 -10.48 -14.47 1.26
C SER A 111 -11.91 -14.07 0.90
N ARG A 112 -12.84 -15.02 1.08
CA ARG A 112 -14.29 -14.78 0.88
C ARG A 112 -14.86 -13.67 1.75
N LYS A 113 -14.25 -13.45 2.90
CA LYS A 113 -14.63 -12.39 3.84
C LYS A 113 -14.31 -11.01 3.27
N TRP A 114 -13.24 -10.88 2.49
CA TRP A 114 -12.73 -9.60 2.02
C TRP A 114 -13.02 -9.35 0.54
N LEU A 115 -12.04 -9.41 -0.36
CA LEU A 115 -12.27 -9.11 -1.77
C LEU A 115 -12.73 -10.31 -2.59
N ASN A 116 -12.43 -11.53 -2.15
CA ASN A 116 -12.77 -12.78 -2.83
C ASN A 116 -12.39 -12.79 -4.32
N LEU A 117 -11.21 -12.28 -4.64
CA LEU A 117 -10.70 -12.31 -6.00
C LEU A 117 -10.29 -13.73 -6.38
N ASP A 118 -10.48 -14.05 -7.64
CA ASP A 118 -10.08 -15.34 -8.20
C ASP A 118 -8.54 -15.47 -8.18
N ARG A 119 -8.04 -16.44 -7.43
CA ARG A 119 -6.61 -16.72 -7.27
C ARG A 119 -5.90 -16.99 -8.60
N ASP A 120 -6.63 -17.61 -9.55
CA ASP A 120 -6.05 -17.95 -10.83
C ASP A 120 -5.79 -16.74 -11.72
N ARG A 121 -6.46 -15.64 -11.45
CA ARG A 121 -6.28 -14.36 -12.16
C ARG A 121 -5.21 -13.46 -11.55
N LEU A 122 -4.71 -13.78 -10.36
CA LEU A 122 -3.72 -12.96 -9.67
C LEU A 122 -2.30 -13.35 -10.11
N ARG A 123 -1.48 -12.33 -10.30
CA ARG A 123 -0.05 -12.42 -10.55
C ARG A 123 0.64 -11.46 -9.61
N VAL A 124 1.89 -11.74 -9.26
CA VAL A 124 2.70 -10.90 -8.38
C VAL A 124 4.03 -10.57 -9.04
N THR A 125 4.55 -9.42 -8.69
CA THR A 125 5.91 -9.01 -9.04
C THR A 125 6.75 -8.91 -7.79
N VAL A 126 8.03 -9.23 -7.91
CA VAL A 126 9.05 -9.01 -6.87
C VAL A 126 10.24 -8.33 -7.51
N TYR A 127 11.01 -7.58 -6.72
CA TYR A 127 12.24 -7.00 -7.23
C TYR A 127 13.23 -8.09 -7.62
N LEU A 128 14.10 -7.80 -8.62
CA LEU A 128 15.00 -8.77 -9.24
C LEU A 128 15.82 -9.57 -8.21
N ASP A 129 16.36 -8.89 -7.21
CA ASP A 129 17.24 -9.46 -6.18
C ASP A 129 16.51 -9.75 -4.86
N ASP A 130 15.17 -9.60 -4.81
CA ASP A 130 14.40 -9.89 -3.60
C ASP A 130 14.01 -11.37 -3.52
N ASP A 131 14.99 -12.19 -3.17
CA ASP A 131 14.81 -13.63 -2.99
C ASP A 131 13.90 -13.98 -1.81
N GLU A 132 13.89 -13.15 -0.78
CA GLU A 132 13.02 -13.34 0.40
C GLU A 132 11.55 -13.21 0.00
N ALA A 133 11.15 -12.13 -0.65
CA ALA A 133 9.78 -11.95 -1.11
C ALA A 133 9.37 -13.06 -2.09
N TYR A 134 10.28 -13.44 -3.02
CA TYR A 134 10.04 -14.54 -3.94
C TYR A 134 9.78 -15.85 -3.19
N ALA A 135 10.60 -16.17 -2.19
CA ALA A 135 10.45 -17.38 -1.40
C ALA A 135 9.14 -17.43 -0.63
N ILE A 136 8.71 -16.32 -0.04
CA ILE A 136 7.42 -16.22 0.67
C ILE A 136 6.27 -16.49 -0.31
N TRP A 137 6.22 -15.82 -1.46
CA TRP A 137 5.18 -16.03 -2.47
C TRP A 137 5.17 -17.47 -2.99
N ARG A 138 6.37 -18.05 -3.24
CA ARG A 138 6.50 -19.37 -3.82
C ARG A 138 6.21 -20.50 -2.84
N ASN A 139 6.78 -20.42 -1.64
CA ASN A 139 6.82 -21.53 -0.70
C ASN A 139 5.74 -21.46 0.38
N GLU A 140 5.39 -20.25 0.85
CA GLU A 140 4.41 -20.08 1.92
C GLU A 140 3.01 -19.84 1.37
N ILE A 141 2.88 -18.93 0.40
CA ILE A 141 1.59 -18.68 -0.29
C ILE A 141 1.25 -19.79 -1.29
N GLY A 142 2.29 -20.44 -1.87
CA GLY A 142 2.11 -21.55 -2.81
C GLY A 142 1.81 -21.10 -4.24
N LEU A 143 2.16 -19.89 -4.63
CA LEU A 143 1.96 -19.42 -6.01
C LEU A 143 2.85 -20.21 -6.99
N PRO A 144 2.33 -20.64 -8.17
CA PRO A 144 3.14 -21.18 -9.24
C PRO A 144 4.20 -20.18 -9.71
N ALA A 145 5.37 -20.68 -10.11
CA ALA A 145 6.48 -19.82 -10.54
C ALA A 145 6.13 -18.93 -11.75
N ASP A 146 5.27 -19.40 -12.65
CA ASP A 146 4.80 -18.65 -13.82
C ASP A 146 3.87 -17.48 -13.47
N LYS A 147 3.42 -17.39 -12.21
CA LYS A 147 2.62 -16.27 -11.69
C LYS A 147 3.45 -15.27 -10.87
N ILE A 148 4.75 -15.49 -10.73
CA ILE A 148 5.68 -14.61 -9.99
C ILE A 148 6.71 -14.07 -10.98
N SER A 149 6.64 -12.79 -11.31
CA SER A 149 7.62 -12.12 -12.16
C SER A 149 8.67 -11.40 -11.32
N ARG A 150 9.93 -11.49 -11.74
CA ARG A 150 11.00 -10.66 -11.19
C ARG A 150 11.18 -9.44 -12.08
N GLU A 151 11.01 -8.26 -11.50
CA GLU A 151 11.06 -6.99 -12.23
C GLU A 151 12.18 -6.11 -11.67
N ASN A 152 12.71 -5.24 -12.53
CA ASN A 152 13.77 -4.31 -12.14
C ASN A 152 13.17 -2.92 -11.83
N GLU A 153 13.49 -1.91 -12.63
CA GLU A 153 13.06 -0.52 -12.42
C GLU A 153 11.55 -0.32 -12.51
N ASN A 154 10.85 -1.24 -13.13
CA ASN A 154 9.38 -1.22 -13.28
C ASN A 154 8.61 -1.76 -12.07
N GLU A 155 9.30 -2.26 -11.06
CA GLU A 155 8.70 -2.66 -9.79
C GLU A 155 8.39 -1.40 -8.96
N ILE A 156 7.25 -0.79 -9.25
CA ILE A 156 6.87 0.53 -8.74
C ILE A 156 5.98 0.40 -7.49
N GLY A 157 6.01 1.43 -6.65
CA GLY A 157 5.13 1.54 -5.48
C GLY A 157 5.69 0.89 -4.24
N ARG A 158 6.91 0.48 -4.28
CA ARG A 158 7.65 0.06 -3.11
C ARG A 158 7.96 1.26 -2.23
N ALA A 159 7.57 1.19 -0.99
CA ALA A 159 8.30 1.93 0.01
C ALA A 159 9.59 1.18 0.30
N HIS A 160 10.68 1.58 -0.32
CA HIS A 160 11.98 1.23 0.19
C HIS A 160 12.21 2.05 1.45
N VAL A 161 12.25 1.40 2.57
CA VAL A 161 12.72 1.96 3.83
C VAL A 161 14.09 1.36 4.07
#